data_4f8ea68f95057cc36be5f1f6bbec3a21
#
_entry.id   4f8ea68f95057cc36be5f1f6bbec3a21
#
_cell.length_a   1.000
_cell.length_b   1.000
_cell.length_c   1.000
_cell.angle_alpha   90.00
_cell.angle_beta   90.00
_cell.angle_gamma   90.00
#
_symmetry.space_group_name_H-M   'P 1'
#
loop_
_entity.id
_entity.type
_entity.pdbx_description
1 polymer ?
#
loop_
_entity_poly.entity_id
_entity_poly.type
_entity_poly.pdbx_seq_one_letter_code
_entity_poly.pdbx_strand_id
1 'polypeptide(L)'
;GGPGSGKSYVAQELFGIPKKVNVSVSGLKSVNSDTEFEFLLKKFGFETFGTGRLDIDQWPDEVFDAIAGGDEDSEQMTVRKKAKLMTKDRKERYMEGRLGMIIDGTGHDYAKLSKEKKQLEALGYDCSMIFVNTSLKVALQRNSERARRLPKDILMKSWKDVQSNMGKFQGLFGSKFVVVDNSKFLKPEDAQKKFGMITRKYISKFVKTPVKNHIGKKWIKHNLLLRGKK
;
A
#
# COMPACT_ATOMS: atom_id res chain seq x y z
N GLY A 1 1.70 7.23 -2.35
CA GLY A 1 2.95 7.62 -3.03
C GLY A 1 3.21 6.84 -4.30
N GLY A 2 4.01 7.39 -5.23
CA GLY A 2 4.33 6.79 -6.53
C GLY A 2 5.25 5.56 -6.46
N PRO A 3 5.52 4.91 -7.61
CA PRO A 3 6.59 3.93 -7.70
C PRO A 3 7.93 4.55 -7.28
N GLY A 4 8.83 3.78 -6.67
CA GLY A 4 10.12 4.28 -6.18
C GLY A 4 10.05 5.22 -4.97
N SER A 5 8.85 5.59 -4.46
CA SER A 5 8.74 6.46 -3.28
C SER A 5 9.15 5.78 -1.96
N GLY A 6 9.32 4.45 -1.95
CA GLY A 6 9.66 3.69 -0.74
C GLY A 6 8.47 3.44 0.19
N LYS A 7 7.24 3.41 -0.33
CA LYS A 7 6.01 3.18 0.47
C LYS A 7 6.10 1.98 1.40
N SER A 8 6.48 0.83 0.88
CA SER A 8 6.54 -0.41 1.65
C SER A 8 7.56 -0.31 2.79
N TYR A 9 8.73 0.30 2.54
CA TYR A 9 9.73 0.59 3.57
C TYR A 9 9.17 1.52 4.65
N VAL A 10 8.56 2.64 4.23
CA VAL A 10 7.93 3.60 5.16
C VAL A 10 6.82 2.94 5.96
N ALA A 11 5.99 2.10 5.33
CA ALA A 11 4.93 1.36 6.03
C ALA A 11 5.51 0.37 7.06
N GLN A 12 6.57 -0.35 6.71
CA GLN A 12 7.28 -1.25 7.65
C GLN A 12 7.79 -0.48 8.87
N GLU A 13 8.48 0.63 8.65
CA GLU A 13 9.03 1.45 9.74
C GLU A 13 7.95 2.10 10.61
N LEU A 14 6.90 2.67 10.00
CA LEU A 14 5.84 3.36 10.73
C LEU A 14 4.93 2.43 11.52
N PHE A 15 4.63 1.24 11.00
CA PHE A 15 3.68 0.31 11.60
C PHE A 15 4.33 -0.93 12.22
N GLY A 16 5.64 -1.06 12.13
CA GLY A 16 6.36 -2.23 12.63
C GLY A 16 5.90 -3.51 11.93
N ILE A 17 5.85 -3.52 10.59
CA ILE A 17 5.46 -4.70 9.81
C ILE A 17 6.72 -5.54 9.58
N PRO A 18 6.82 -6.77 10.10
CA PRO A 18 7.94 -7.65 9.82
C PRO A 18 7.99 -8.05 8.34
N LYS A 19 9.20 -8.24 7.78
CA LYS A 19 9.40 -8.57 6.35
C LYS A 19 8.65 -9.82 5.87
N LYS A 20 8.41 -10.79 6.74
CA LYS A 20 7.78 -12.06 6.39
C LYS A 20 6.31 -12.18 6.84
N VAL A 21 5.76 -11.18 7.50
CA VAL A 21 4.42 -11.24 8.10
C VAL A 21 3.61 -10.01 7.70
N ASN A 22 2.45 -10.21 7.10
CA ASN A 22 1.56 -9.14 6.64
C ASN A 22 0.68 -8.57 7.76
N VAL A 23 1.25 -8.42 8.97
CA VAL A 23 0.55 -7.87 10.14
C VAL A 23 1.50 -6.95 10.90
N SER A 24 1.01 -5.75 11.24
CA SER A 24 1.77 -4.80 12.05
C SER A 24 1.83 -5.22 13.52
N VAL A 25 2.75 -4.62 14.29
CA VAL A 25 2.82 -4.84 15.76
C VAL A 25 1.53 -4.45 16.49
N SER A 26 0.71 -3.57 15.92
CA SER A 26 -0.62 -3.18 16.43
C SER A 26 -1.77 -4.06 15.91
N GLY A 27 -1.49 -5.14 15.20
CA GLY A 27 -2.49 -6.07 14.68
C GLY A 27 -3.16 -5.66 13.36
N LEU A 28 -2.79 -4.52 12.76
CA LEU A 28 -3.32 -4.09 11.46
C LEU A 28 -2.84 -5.03 10.35
N LYS A 29 -3.76 -5.44 9.48
CA LYS A 29 -3.49 -6.32 8.35
C LYS A 29 -2.95 -5.53 7.15
N SER A 30 -1.85 -5.98 6.56
CA SER A 30 -1.31 -5.38 5.34
C SER A 30 -2.03 -5.92 4.10
N VAL A 31 -2.49 -5.00 3.25
CA VAL A 31 -3.12 -5.29 1.95
C VAL A 31 -2.24 -4.70 0.87
N ASN A 32 -1.46 -5.55 0.20
CA ASN A 32 -0.50 -5.14 -0.84
C ASN A 32 -0.42 -6.21 -1.93
N SER A 33 -0.78 -5.85 -3.15
CA SER A 33 -0.74 -6.77 -4.28
C SER A 33 0.67 -7.08 -4.80
N ASP A 34 1.67 -6.30 -4.43
CA ASP A 34 3.06 -6.59 -4.83
C ASP A 34 3.58 -7.84 -4.12
N THR A 35 3.19 -8.06 -2.86
CA THR A 35 3.55 -9.28 -2.11
C THR A 35 3.02 -10.53 -2.79
N GLU A 36 1.74 -10.50 -3.22
CA GLU A 36 1.13 -11.63 -3.93
C GLU A 36 1.77 -11.83 -5.31
N PHE A 37 2.09 -10.74 -6.00
CA PHE A 37 2.73 -10.79 -7.30
C PHE A 37 4.13 -11.42 -7.21
N GLU A 38 4.96 -10.98 -6.27
CA GLU A 38 6.28 -11.57 -6.04
C GLU A 38 6.20 -13.05 -5.66
N PHE A 39 5.22 -13.43 -4.83
CA PHE A 39 4.97 -14.83 -4.50
C PHE A 39 4.61 -15.67 -5.73
N LEU A 40 3.72 -15.16 -6.59
CA LEU A 40 3.32 -15.87 -7.81
C LEU A 40 4.46 -15.97 -8.83
N LEU A 41 5.25 -14.90 -8.99
CA LEU A 41 6.43 -14.94 -9.86
C LEU A 41 7.38 -16.07 -9.44
N LYS A 42 7.68 -16.18 -8.15
CA LYS A 42 8.49 -17.28 -7.61
C LYS A 42 7.86 -18.65 -7.88
N LYS A 43 6.57 -18.78 -7.59
CA LYS A 43 5.84 -20.02 -7.79
C LYS A 43 5.85 -20.49 -9.24
N PHE A 44 5.86 -19.58 -10.20
CA PHE A 44 5.89 -19.87 -11.64
C PHE A 44 7.31 -19.95 -12.21
N GLY A 45 8.36 -19.92 -11.36
CA GLY A 45 9.74 -20.06 -11.82
C GLY A 45 10.34 -18.80 -12.46
N PHE A 46 9.67 -17.65 -12.35
CA PHE A 46 10.21 -16.36 -12.75
C PHE A 46 11.18 -15.78 -11.71
N GLU A 47 11.88 -16.65 -11.00
CA GLU A 47 12.95 -16.22 -10.13
C GLU A 47 14.12 -15.72 -11.00
N THR A 48 14.43 -14.46 -10.81
CA THR A 48 15.69 -13.79 -11.06
C THR A 48 16.65 -14.55 -12.00
N PHE A 49 16.56 -14.30 -13.30
CA PHE A 49 17.51 -14.82 -14.29
C PHE A 49 18.96 -14.52 -13.84
N GLY A 50 19.62 -15.45 -13.16
CA GLY A 50 21.05 -15.48 -12.84
C GLY A 50 21.67 -14.27 -12.11
N THR A 51 21.05 -13.11 -12.14
CA THR A 51 21.55 -11.85 -11.55
C THR A 51 20.86 -11.47 -10.24
N GLY A 52 19.90 -12.23 -9.79
CA GLY A 52 19.06 -11.86 -8.64
C GLY A 52 18.10 -10.71 -8.94
N ARG A 53 17.93 -10.28 -10.18
CA ARG A 53 17.12 -9.13 -10.60
C ARG A 53 16.11 -9.52 -11.67
N LEU A 54 14.87 -9.12 -11.48
CA LEU A 54 13.82 -9.15 -12.51
C LEU A 54 13.91 -7.82 -13.27
N ASP A 55 14.69 -7.76 -14.33
CA ASP A 55 14.77 -6.58 -15.19
C ASP A 55 13.57 -6.60 -16.15
N ILE A 56 12.42 -6.10 -15.68
CA ILE A 56 11.17 -6.02 -16.45
C ILE A 56 11.35 -5.15 -17.71
N ASP A 57 12.26 -4.16 -17.67
CA ASP A 57 12.60 -3.30 -18.81
C ASP A 57 13.23 -4.06 -19.97
N GLN A 58 13.77 -5.25 -19.71
CA GLN A 58 14.42 -6.10 -20.72
C GLN A 58 13.50 -7.23 -21.23
N TRP A 59 12.27 -7.31 -20.68
CA TRP A 59 11.33 -8.30 -21.16
C TRP A 59 10.76 -7.85 -22.51
N PRO A 60 10.64 -8.76 -23.49
CA PRO A 60 9.82 -8.50 -24.67
C PRO A 60 8.42 -8.06 -24.27
N ASP A 61 7.83 -7.12 -25.00
CA ASP A 61 6.51 -6.55 -24.66
C ASP A 61 5.46 -7.64 -24.46
N GLU A 62 5.48 -8.69 -25.28
CA GLU A 62 4.57 -9.85 -25.18
C GLU A 62 4.71 -10.58 -23.82
N VAL A 63 5.94 -10.73 -23.33
CA VAL A 63 6.20 -11.36 -22.01
C VAL A 63 5.79 -10.44 -20.89
N PHE A 64 6.04 -9.14 -21.02
CA PHE A 64 5.62 -8.13 -20.06
C PHE A 64 4.09 -8.13 -19.93
N ASP A 65 3.37 -8.10 -21.06
CA ASP A 65 1.91 -8.09 -21.09
C ASP A 65 1.30 -9.37 -20.53
N ALA A 66 1.88 -10.53 -20.84
CA ALA A 66 1.42 -11.82 -20.31
C ALA A 66 1.60 -11.97 -18.80
N ILE A 67 2.63 -11.34 -18.22
CA ILE A 67 2.98 -11.50 -16.80
C ILE A 67 2.53 -10.31 -15.96
N ALA A 68 2.84 -9.09 -16.39
CA ALA A 68 2.67 -7.86 -15.61
C ALA A 68 1.54 -6.95 -16.12
N GLY A 69 1.09 -7.14 -17.36
CA GLY A 69 0.01 -6.37 -17.98
C GLY A 69 -1.38 -6.65 -17.37
N GLY A 70 -2.34 -5.87 -17.80
CA GLY A 70 -3.75 -6.01 -17.45
C GLY A 70 -4.14 -5.48 -16.07
N ASP A 71 -5.37 -5.00 -16.01
CA ASP A 71 -6.08 -4.62 -14.80
C ASP A 71 -7.01 -5.74 -14.31
N GLU A 72 -7.69 -5.51 -13.17
CA GLU A 72 -8.67 -6.45 -12.62
C GLU A 72 -9.77 -6.78 -13.63
N ASP A 73 -10.13 -5.82 -14.49
CA ASP A 73 -11.20 -5.91 -15.48
C ASP A 73 -10.74 -6.41 -16.88
N SER A 74 -9.43 -6.65 -17.08
CA SER A 74 -8.94 -7.19 -18.37
C SER A 74 -9.40 -8.63 -18.59
N GLU A 75 -9.68 -9.04 -19.82
CA GLU A 75 -10.07 -10.43 -20.13
C GLU A 75 -8.92 -11.42 -19.91
N GLN A 76 -7.69 -10.99 -20.16
CA GLN A 76 -6.51 -11.84 -20.02
C GLN A 76 -6.13 -12.08 -18.55
N MET A 77 -5.98 -13.34 -18.16
CA MET A 77 -5.53 -13.73 -16.82
C MET A 77 -3.99 -13.71 -16.73
N THR A 78 -3.43 -12.55 -16.44
CA THR A 78 -1.99 -12.39 -16.19
C THR A 78 -1.60 -12.74 -14.76
N VAL A 79 -0.31 -12.94 -14.50
CA VAL A 79 0.21 -13.15 -13.13
C VAL A 79 -0.13 -11.95 -12.24
N ARG A 80 -0.03 -10.74 -12.79
CA ARG A 80 -0.38 -9.50 -12.07
C ARG A 80 -1.86 -9.40 -11.74
N LYS A 81 -2.74 -9.75 -12.69
CA LYS A 81 -4.19 -9.80 -12.47
C LYS A 81 -4.51 -10.80 -11.36
N LYS A 82 -3.96 -12.01 -11.42
CA LYS A 82 -4.15 -13.02 -10.37
C LYS A 82 -3.73 -12.52 -8.99
N ALA A 83 -2.59 -11.83 -8.88
CA ALA A 83 -2.15 -11.22 -7.64
C ALA A 83 -3.12 -10.17 -7.10
N LYS A 84 -3.67 -9.32 -7.99
CA LYS A 84 -4.69 -8.32 -7.62
C LYS A 84 -5.97 -8.99 -7.11
N LEU A 85 -6.45 -10.03 -7.78
CA LEU A 85 -7.66 -10.77 -7.35
C LEU A 85 -7.47 -11.45 -5.99
N MET A 86 -6.33 -12.10 -5.75
CA MET A 86 -6.00 -12.69 -4.44
C MET A 86 -5.96 -11.64 -3.32
N THR A 87 -5.41 -10.47 -3.62
CA THR A 87 -5.36 -9.35 -2.67
C THR A 87 -6.75 -8.79 -2.39
N LYS A 88 -7.61 -8.71 -3.41
CA LYS A 88 -9.00 -8.26 -3.30
C LYS A 88 -9.80 -9.20 -2.40
N ASP A 89 -9.77 -10.52 -2.67
CA ASP A 89 -10.44 -11.54 -1.84
C ASP A 89 -9.99 -11.46 -0.37
N ARG A 90 -8.68 -11.35 -0.13
CA ARG A 90 -8.14 -11.19 1.23
C ARG A 90 -8.65 -9.91 1.91
N LYS A 91 -8.68 -8.81 1.19
CA LYS A 91 -9.21 -7.54 1.71
C LYS A 91 -10.70 -7.64 2.06
N GLU A 92 -11.49 -8.29 1.22
CA GLU A 92 -12.92 -8.53 1.47
C GLU A 92 -13.13 -9.31 2.77
N ARG A 93 -12.37 -10.40 2.99
CA ARG A 93 -12.41 -11.16 4.26
C ARG A 93 -12.01 -10.32 5.47
N TYR A 94 -11.03 -9.43 5.32
CA TYR A 94 -10.67 -8.49 6.40
C TYR A 94 -11.79 -7.48 6.68
N MET A 95 -12.51 -7.03 5.65
CA MET A 95 -13.67 -6.15 5.80
C MET A 95 -14.86 -6.87 6.44
N GLU A 96 -15.13 -8.11 6.10
CA GLU A 96 -16.15 -8.95 6.76
C GLU A 96 -15.88 -9.06 8.26
N GLY A 97 -14.63 -9.34 8.63
CA GLY A 97 -14.20 -9.41 10.02
C GLY A 97 -14.03 -8.06 10.72
N ARG A 98 -14.23 -6.94 10.03
CA ARG A 98 -13.97 -5.57 10.55
C ARG A 98 -12.56 -5.40 11.12
N LEU A 99 -11.57 -6.06 10.51
CA LEU A 99 -10.19 -5.96 10.93
C LEU A 99 -9.57 -4.63 10.49
N GLY A 100 -8.71 -4.06 11.31
CA GLY A 100 -7.92 -2.89 10.93
C GLY A 100 -6.94 -3.21 9.80
N MET A 101 -6.81 -2.31 8.82
CA MET A 101 -6.03 -2.56 7.61
C MET A 101 -5.06 -1.41 7.30
N ILE A 102 -3.93 -1.77 6.69
CA ILE A 102 -3.02 -0.87 6.00
C ILE A 102 -3.09 -1.24 4.52
N ILE A 103 -3.71 -0.37 3.72
CA ILE A 103 -3.88 -0.60 2.28
C ILE A 103 -2.77 0.14 1.54
N ASP A 104 -1.82 -0.61 0.95
CA ASP A 104 -0.72 -0.04 0.17
C ASP A 104 -1.14 0.10 -1.30
N GLY A 105 -1.05 1.33 -1.80
CA GLY A 105 -1.40 1.66 -3.18
C GLY A 105 -0.61 2.85 -3.72
N THR A 106 -0.54 2.98 -5.04
CA THR A 106 0.21 4.05 -5.70
C THR A 106 -0.47 5.41 -5.62
N GLY A 107 -1.78 5.47 -5.52
CA GLY A 107 -2.54 6.73 -5.45
C GLY A 107 -2.58 7.51 -6.78
N HIS A 108 -2.32 6.87 -7.93
CA HIS A 108 -2.46 7.51 -9.25
C HIS A 108 -3.93 7.68 -9.65
N ASP A 109 -4.80 6.80 -9.20
CA ASP A 109 -6.24 6.86 -9.43
C ASP A 109 -6.98 7.43 -8.20
N TYR A 110 -7.30 8.71 -8.28
CA TYR A 110 -8.04 9.41 -7.24
C TYR A 110 -9.48 8.90 -7.11
N ALA A 111 -10.16 8.62 -8.24
CA ALA A 111 -11.56 8.22 -8.24
C ALA A 111 -11.74 6.86 -7.56
N LYS A 112 -10.89 5.88 -7.90
CA LYS A 112 -10.87 4.54 -7.27
C LYS A 112 -10.65 4.66 -5.77
N LEU A 113 -9.66 5.44 -5.33
CA LEU A 113 -9.33 5.59 -3.92
C LEU A 113 -10.42 6.35 -3.14
N SER A 114 -11.04 7.36 -3.74
CA SER A 114 -12.16 8.08 -3.14
C SER A 114 -13.38 7.17 -2.95
N LYS A 115 -13.71 6.34 -3.95
CA LYS A 115 -14.77 5.34 -3.87
C LYS A 115 -14.49 4.31 -2.78
N GLU A 116 -13.26 3.80 -2.72
CA GLU A 116 -12.82 2.84 -1.70
C GLU A 116 -12.95 3.42 -0.28
N LYS A 117 -12.52 4.66 -0.06
CA LYS A 117 -12.68 5.36 1.22
C LYS A 117 -14.15 5.43 1.62
N LYS A 118 -15.05 5.84 0.72
CA LYS A 118 -16.49 5.90 0.98
C LYS A 118 -17.07 4.54 1.36
N GLN A 119 -16.66 3.47 0.66
CA GLN A 119 -17.09 2.10 0.97
C GLN A 119 -16.63 1.67 2.37
N LEU A 120 -15.39 1.92 2.73
CA LEU A 120 -14.85 1.60 4.06
C LEU A 120 -15.57 2.40 5.16
N GLU A 121 -15.83 3.68 4.96
CA GLU A 121 -16.55 4.52 5.92
C GLU A 121 -18.00 4.07 6.10
N ALA A 122 -18.67 3.64 5.03
CA ALA A 122 -20.02 3.04 5.09
C ALA A 122 -20.04 1.71 5.87
N LEU A 123 -18.92 1.00 5.92
CA LEU A 123 -18.75 -0.20 6.75
C LEU A 123 -18.39 0.11 8.22
N GLY A 124 -18.15 1.36 8.56
CA GLY A 124 -17.84 1.79 9.93
C GLY A 124 -16.37 2.05 10.21
N TYR A 125 -15.50 2.02 9.21
CA TYR A 125 -14.09 2.37 9.39
C TYR A 125 -13.87 3.86 9.54
N ASP A 126 -12.86 4.23 10.30
CA ASP A 126 -12.20 5.54 10.23
C ASP A 126 -10.99 5.44 9.32
N CYS A 127 -10.95 6.25 8.25
CA CYS A 127 -9.89 6.22 7.26
C CYS A 127 -8.89 7.36 7.46
N SER A 128 -7.61 7.06 7.29
CA SER A 128 -6.51 8.04 7.27
C SER A 128 -5.59 7.75 6.11
N MET A 129 -4.88 8.77 5.63
CA MET A 129 -3.92 8.60 4.54
C MET A 129 -2.53 9.04 4.95
N ILE A 130 -1.55 8.18 4.70
CA ILE A 130 -0.13 8.52 4.74
C ILE A 130 0.36 8.59 3.30
N PHE A 131 0.66 9.80 2.86
CA PHE A 131 1.19 10.06 1.53
C PHE A 131 2.71 10.08 1.58
N VAL A 132 3.34 9.07 0.99
CA VAL A 132 4.81 9.03 0.90
C VAL A 132 5.24 9.79 -0.34
N ASN A 133 5.77 10.99 -0.11
CA ASN A 133 6.28 11.87 -1.16
C ASN A 133 7.75 11.55 -1.46
N THR A 134 8.17 11.71 -2.72
CA THR A 134 9.56 11.63 -3.14
C THR A 134 9.80 12.43 -4.41
N SER A 135 11.02 12.94 -4.61
CA SER A 135 11.41 13.58 -5.86
C SER A 135 11.51 12.55 -6.99
N LEU A 136 11.27 12.99 -8.23
CA LEU A 136 11.38 12.11 -9.41
C LEU A 136 12.80 11.51 -9.53
N LYS A 137 13.84 12.32 -9.26
CA LYS A 137 15.24 11.86 -9.29
C LYS A 137 15.45 10.67 -8.35
N VAL A 138 14.98 10.78 -7.11
CA VAL A 138 15.13 9.71 -6.11
C VAL A 138 14.26 8.50 -6.45
N ALA A 139 13.06 8.71 -7.00
CA ALA A 139 12.20 7.63 -7.44
C ALA A 139 12.85 6.80 -8.57
N LEU A 140 13.43 7.47 -9.56
CA LEU A 140 14.18 6.84 -10.66
C LEU A 140 15.41 6.07 -10.15
N GLN A 141 16.19 6.67 -9.27
CA GLN A 141 17.37 6.03 -8.69
C GLN A 141 16.97 4.77 -7.92
N ARG A 142 15.98 4.84 -7.02
CA ARG A 142 15.50 3.67 -6.29
C ARG A 142 14.92 2.59 -7.19
N ASN A 143 14.29 2.96 -8.30
CA ASN A 143 13.81 2.00 -9.27
C ASN A 143 14.98 1.26 -9.93
N SER A 144 16.08 1.94 -10.27
CA SER A 144 17.26 1.30 -10.86
C SER A 144 18.01 0.37 -9.89
N GLU A 145 17.82 0.55 -8.58
CA GLU A 145 18.44 -0.28 -7.53
C GLU A 145 17.57 -1.49 -7.12
N ARG A 146 16.29 -1.53 -7.57
CA ARG A 146 15.37 -2.62 -7.20
C ARG A 146 15.66 -3.90 -7.97
N ALA A 147 15.34 -5.04 -7.34
CA ALA A 147 15.35 -6.34 -8.01
C ALA A 147 14.33 -6.41 -9.16
N ARG A 148 13.15 -5.80 -8.96
CA ARG A 148 12.11 -5.65 -9.99
C ARG A 148 12.00 -4.17 -10.36
N ARG A 149 12.40 -3.83 -11.57
CA ARG A 149 12.33 -2.47 -12.12
C ARG A 149 11.05 -2.25 -12.91
N LEU A 150 10.61 -1.01 -12.98
CA LEU A 150 9.54 -0.58 -13.87
C LEU A 150 10.15 0.20 -15.04
N PRO A 151 9.59 0.11 -16.25
CA PRO A 151 9.91 0.98 -17.36
C PRO A 151 9.88 2.46 -16.94
N LYS A 152 10.85 3.23 -17.41
CA LYS A 152 11.05 4.62 -16.96
C LYS A 152 9.86 5.51 -17.28
N ASP A 153 9.25 5.35 -18.44
CA ASP A 153 8.08 6.07 -18.91
C ASP A 153 6.85 5.78 -18.01
N ILE A 154 6.61 4.51 -17.68
CA ILE A 154 5.54 4.08 -16.75
C ILE A 154 5.75 4.69 -15.36
N LEU A 155 7.01 4.66 -14.85
CA LEU A 155 7.32 5.27 -13.57
C LEU A 155 7.07 6.77 -13.58
N MET A 156 7.55 7.48 -14.61
CA MET A 156 7.41 8.93 -14.74
C MET A 156 5.95 9.35 -14.85
N LYS A 157 5.15 8.65 -15.66
CA LYS A 157 3.70 8.87 -15.78
C LYS A 157 3.02 8.69 -14.42
N SER A 158 3.22 7.55 -13.78
CA SER A 158 2.63 7.25 -12.47
C SER A 158 3.06 8.26 -11.40
N TRP A 159 4.33 8.70 -11.42
CA TRP A 159 4.82 9.72 -10.49
C TRP A 159 4.08 11.06 -10.69
N LYS A 160 3.93 11.53 -11.93
CA LYS A 160 3.18 12.75 -12.27
C LYS A 160 1.74 12.68 -11.81
N ASP A 161 1.06 11.57 -12.09
CA ASP A 161 -0.35 11.37 -11.71
C ASP A 161 -0.52 11.40 -10.18
N VAL A 162 0.38 10.78 -9.45
CA VAL A 162 0.37 10.79 -7.98
C VAL A 162 0.62 12.19 -7.43
N GLN A 163 1.55 12.96 -8.00
CA GLN A 163 1.81 14.34 -7.56
C GLN A 163 0.60 15.25 -7.82
N SER A 164 -0.05 15.11 -8.97
CA SER A 164 -1.25 15.89 -9.32
C SER A 164 -2.43 15.62 -8.39
N ASN A 165 -2.49 14.43 -7.78
CA ASN A 165 -3.55 14.02 -6.87
C ASN A 165 -3.30 14.41 -5.40
N MET A 166 -2.10 14.88 -5.03
CA MET A 166 -1.75 15.15 -3.63
C MET A 166 -2.71 16.16 -2.96
N GLY A 167 -3.01 17.27 -3.63
CA GLY A 167 -3.95 18.26 -3.12
C GLY A 167 -5.39 17.74 -3.01
N LYS A 168 -5.82 16.90 -3.96
CA LYS A 168 -7.13 16.25 -3.92
C LYS A 168 -7.23 15.30 -2.72
N PHE A 169 -6.17 14.53 -2.41
CA PHE A 169 -6.12 13.66 -1.24
C PHE A 169 -6.11 14.45 0.07
N GLN A 170 -5.42 15.58 0.11
CA GLN A 170 -5.46 16.47 1.27
C GLN A 170 -6.91 16.96 1.54
N GLY A 171 -7.64 17.36 0.51
CA GLY A 171 -9.06 17.71 0.63
C GLY A 171 -9.93 16.53 1.09
N LEU A 172 -9.67 15.32 0.53
CA LEU A 172 -10.47 14.11 0.83
C LEU A 172 -10.29 13.59 2.27
N PHE A 173 -9.08 13.68 2.84
CA PHE A 173 -8.77 13.15 4.17
C PHE A 173 -8.66 14.24 5.25
N GLY A 174 -8.55 15.51 4.88
CA GLY A 174 -8.47 16.64 5.80
C GLY A 174 -7.36 16.46 6.85
N SER A 175 -7.69 16.59 8.13
CA SER A 175 -6.75 16.45 9.25
C SER A 175 -6.17 15.03 9.41
N LYS A 176 -6.73 14.05 8.71
CA LYS A 176 -6.26 12.65 8.69
C LYS A 176 -5.30 12.37 7.51
N PHE A 177 -4.85 13.42 6.80
CA PHE A 177 -3.83 13.35 5.74
C PHE A 177 -2.46 13.70 6.29
N VAL A 178 -1.51 12.80 6.15
CA VAL A 178 -0.13 12.98 6.61
C VAL A 178 0.82 12.78 5.44
N VAL A 179 1.68 13.78 5.18
CA VAL A 179 2.74 13.67 4.16
C VAL A 179 4.04 13.24 4.84
N VAL A 180 4.64 12.19 4.33
CA VAL A 180 5.98 11.72 4.71
C VAL A 180 6.91 11.99 3.53
N ASP A 181 7.76 12.99 3.64
CA ASP A 181 8.79 13.23 2.62
C ASP A 181 9.90 12.18 2.73
N ASN A 182 10.09 11.42 1.66
CA ASN A 182 11.11 10.38 1.53
C ASN A 182 12.05 10.65 0.34
N SER A 183 12.32 11.95 0.07
CA SER A 183 13.16 12.42 -1.03
C SER A 183 14.67 12.37 -0.73
N LYS A 184 15.05 11.92 0.48
CA LYS A 184 16.46 11.83 0.88
C LYS A 184 16.84 10.39 1.19
N PHE A 185 18.09 10.04 0.82
CA PHE A 185 18.71 8.83 1.34
C PHE A 185 19.20 9.12 2.75
N LEU A 186 18.62 8.47 3.74
CA LEU A 186 18.99 8.62 5.14
C LEU A 186 19.84 7.44 5.58
N LYS A 187 20.81 7.69 6.46
CA LYS A 187 21.47 6.62 7.21
C LYS A 187 20.44 5.89 8.09
N PRO A 188 20.63 4.61 8.42
CA PRO A 188 19.68 3.84 9.23
C PRO A 188 19.24 4.54 10.53
N GLU A 189 20.18 5.15 11.24
CA GLU A 189 19.93 5.87 12.49
C GLU A 189 19.03 7.10 12.31
N ASP A 190 19.29 7.89 11.25
CA ASP A 190 18.49 9.08 10.94
C ASP A 190 17.09 8.69 10.45
N ALA A 191 16.99 7.60 9.68
CA ALA A 191 15.72 7.03 9.25
C ALA A 191 14.89 6.57 10.47
N GLN A 192 15.50 5.85 11.42
CA GLN A 192 14.86 5.39 12.65
C GLN A 192 14.37 6.57 13.49
N LYS A 193 15.19 7.61 13.67
CA LYS A 193 14.79 8.85 14.36
C LYS A 193 13.57 9.50 13.69
N LYS A 194 13.66 9.73 12.39
CA LYS A 194 12.59 10.38 11.60
C LYS A 194 11.29 9.60 11.68
N PHE A 195 11.31 8.30 11.36
CA PHE A 195 10.11 7.48 11.37
C PHE A 195 9.57 7.26 12.78
N GLY A 196 10.43 7.15 13.78
CA GLY A 196 10.04 7.09 15.19
C GLY A 196 9.28 8.33 15.67
N MET A 197 9.66 9.52 15.23
CA MET A 197 8.92 10.76 15.51
C MET A 197 7.54 10.76 14.82
N ILE A 198 7.46 10.35 13.54
CA ILE A 198 6.22 10.28 12.80
C ILE A 198 5.27 9.25 13.43
N THR A 199 5.79 8.08 13.79
CA THR A 199 5.03 7.03 14.47
C THR A 199 4.43 7.55 15.77
N ARG A 200 5.23 8.18 16.64
CA ARG A 200 4.73 8.74 17.90
C ARG A 200 3.68 9.82 17.70
N LYS A 201 3.93 10.76 16.78
CA LYS A 201 3.05 11.93 16.57
C LYS A 201 1.72 11.57 15.90
N TYR A 202 1.74 10.71 14.90
CA TYR A 202 0.58 10.45 14.05
C TYR A 202 0.04 9.03 14.20
N ILE A 203 0.89 8.00 14.06
CA ILE A 203 0.45 6.62 13.99
C ILE A 203 -0.05 6.13 15.34
N SER A 204 0.71 6.32 16.41
CA SER A 204 0.29 5.90 17.75
C SER A 204 -0.99 6.59 18.19
N LYS A 205 -1.15 7.88 17.86
CA LYS A 205 -2.39 8.61 18.13
C LYS A 205 -3.56 8.05 17.34
N PHE A 206 -3.37 7.79 16.04
CA PHE A 206 -4.41 7.23 15.19
C PHE A 206 -4.83 5.83 15.65
N VAL A 207 -3.88 4.92 15.89
CA VAL A 207 -4.15 3.54 16.32
C VAL A 207 -4.81 3.48 17.71
N LYS A 208 -4.42 4.37 18.65
CA LYS A 208 -4.97 4.41 20.00
C LYS A 208 -6.29 5.19 20.12
N THR A 209 -6.66 5.97 19.09
CA THR A 209 -7.90 6.75 19.14
C THR A 209 -9.10 5.83 18.97
N PRO A 210 -10.10 5.88 19.86
CA PRO A 210 -11.32 5.12 19.70
C PRO A 210 -12.02 5.45 18.38
N VAL A 211 -12.68 4.45 17.79
CA VAL A 211 -13.45 4.61 16.54
C VAL A 211 -14.45 5.74 16.67
N LYS A 212 -14.44 6.68 15.74
CA LYS A 212 -15.35 7.85 15.71
C LYS A 212 -16.58 7.60 14.83
N ASN A 213 -16.45 6.77 13.81
CA ASN A 213 -17.56 6.41 12.91
C ASN A 213 -18.70 5.76 13.71
N HIS A 214 -19.92 6.29 13.55
CA HIS A 214 -21.07 5.85 14.34
C HIS A 214 -21.48 4.40 14.05
N ILE A 215 -21.33 3.93 12.78
CA ILE A 215 -21.60 2.55 12.39
C ILE A 215 -20.59 1.62 13.07
N GLY A 216 -19.31 1.99 13.03
CA GLY A 216 -18.24 1.25 13.70
C GLY A 216 -18.46 1.15 15.20
N LYS A 217 -18.84 2.25 15.86
CA LYS A 217 -19.20 2.24 17.31
C LYS A 217 -20.34 1.29 17.62
N LYS A 218 -21.42 1.32 16.82
CA LYS A 218 -22.55 0.41 16.99
C LYS A 218 -22.14 -1.04 16.85
N TRP A 219 -21.34 -1.35 15.82
CA TRP A 219 -20.84 -2.71 15.58
C TRP A 219 -19.97 -3.22 16.74
N ILE A 220 -19.02 -2.41 17.22
CA ILE A 220 -18.16 -2.76 18.36
C ILE A 220 -19.01 -3.03 19.61
N LYS A 221 -19.94 -2.12 19.94
CA LYS A 221 -20.83 -2.28 21.10
C LYS A 221 -21.63 -3.57 21.03
N HIS A 222 -22.21 -3.89 19.88
CA HIS A 222 -22.98 -5.12 19.66
C HIS A 222 -22.11 -6.37 19.87
N ASN A 223 -20.90 -6.41 19.30
CA ASN A 223 -20.02 -7.57 19.41
C ASN A 223 -19.47 -7.76 20.84
N LEU A 224 -19.23 -6.68 21.58
CA LEU A 224 -18.82 -6.77 22.99
C LEU A 224 -19.98 -7.35 23.86
N LEU A 225 -21.22 -6.97 23.58
CA LEU A 225 -22.39 -7.55 24.28
C LEU A 225 -22.55 -9.05 23.98
N LEU A 226 -22.29 -9.49 22.75
CA LEU A 226 -22.34 -10.91 22.40
C LEU A 226 -21.24 -11.72 23.11
N ARG A 227 -20.06 -11.16 23.30
CA ARG A 227 -18.94 -11.81 24.02
C ARG A 227 -19.15 -11.87 25.53
N GLY A 228 -19.82 -10.88 26.11
CA GLY A 228 -20.13 -10.84 27.54
C GLY A 228 -21.29 -11.74 27.97
N LYS A 229 -21.97 -12.37 27.03
CA LYS A 229 -23.08 -13.32 27.29
C LYS A 229 -22.67 -14.80 27.34
N LYS A 230 -21.35 -15.08 27.40
CA LYS A 230 -20.82 -16.46 27.56
C LYS A 230 -20.58 -16.79 29.02
#